data_dc25901ff49766b739227e77343e6468
#
_entry.id   dc25901ff49766b739227e77343e6468
#
_cell.length_a   1.000
_cell.length_b   1.000
_cell.length_c   1.000
_cell.angle_alpha   90.00
_cell.angle_beta   90.00
_cell.angle_gamma   90.00
#
_symmetry.space_group_name_H-M   'P 1'
#
loop_
_entity.id
_entity.type
_entity.pdbx_description
1 polymer ?
#
loop_
_entity_poly.entity_id
_entity_poly.type
_entity_poly.pdbx_seq_one_letter_code
_entity_poly.pdbx_strand_id
1 'polypeptide(L)'
;PQILLCGLVVSFADLTPKSKTGNVPIIGDLIPSRWSFEALAVTSFTDNRYERMFFHLDKEKYETQFYNVGYLYEIQSQLETLKDEQKKGKDINPNHMQVIHTNLPIVTEYCGMKPYQGDSSYTSLYDYMKEAEKILSKRSNQATLKVDALTSDFIRKYGKETLLDLKRDNFNLKLEDFVVSGGHRRLLDVIDDVIVPRTGPVYLSPRNQIGRAPFYSSEKIIGPYHIKTLRYNMAVLLLMSIIVTILLLTDCPGRYIRKQQQ
;
A
#
# COMPACT_ATOMS: atom_id res chain seq x y z
N PRO A 1 4.96 -1.10 -26.93
CA PRO A 1 4.44 -0.08 -25.99
C PRO A 1 3.89 -0.67 -24.70
N GLN A 2 3.09 -1.78 -24.74
CA GLN A 2 2.47 -2.37 -23.56
C GLN A 2 3.46 -2.85 -22.48
N ILE A 3 4.61 -3.42 -22.87
CA ILE A 3 5.65 -3.88 -21.94
C ILE A 3 6.29 -2.71 -21.21
N LEU A 4 6.52 -1.58 -21.89
CA LEU A 4 7.09 -0.37 -21.27
C LEU A 4 6.15 0.26 -20.23
N LEU A 5 4.84 0.18 -20.46
CA LEU A 5 3.81 0.82 -19.66
C LEU A 5 3.13 -0.13 -18.67
N CYS A 6 3.60 -1.39 -18.54
CA CYS A 6 3.01 -2.34 -17.59
C CYS A 6 3.48 -2.15 -16.14
N GLY A 7 4.35 -1.17 -15.88
CA GLY A 7 4.91 -0.91 -14.55
C GLY A 7 6.21 -1.66 -14.24
N LEU A 8 6.71 -2.47 -15.21
CA LEU A 8 7.97 -3.22 -15.04
C LEU A 8 9.20 -2.35 -15.32
N VAL A 9 9.15 -1.55 -16.39
CA VAL A 9 10.30 -0.75 -16.86
C VAL A 9 10.28 0.65 -16.25
N VAL A 10 9.09 1.24 -16.17
CA VAL A 10 8.88 2.56 -15.56
C VAL A 10 7.88 2.38 -14.42
N SER A 11 8.29 2.73 -13.21
CA SER A 11 7.40 2.70 -12.05
C SER A 11 6.24 3.69 -12.23
N PHE A 12 5.02 3.26 -11.91
CA PHE A 12 3.87 4.17 -11.92
C PHE A 12 4.01 5.32 -10.93
N ALA A 13 4.75 5.12 -9.84
CA ALA A 13 5.03 6.18 -8.89
C ALA A 13 5.93 7.28 -9.47
N ASP A 14 6.88 6.91 -10.36
CA ASP A 14 7.72 7.87 -11.08
C ASP A 14 6.93 8.63 -12.15
N LEU A 15 5.93 7.99 -12.76
CA LEU A 15 5.05 8.66 -13.73
C LEU A 15 4.11 9.67 -13.07
N THR A 16 3.77 9.46 -11.80
CA THR A 16 2.87 10.35 -11.05
C THR A 16 3.46 10.70 -9.67
N PRO A 17 4.63 11.39 -9.63
CA PRO A 17 5.34 11.67 -8.38
C PRO A 17 4.52 12.51 -7.40
N LYS A 18 3.58 13.33 -7.90
CA LYS A 18 2.68 14.18 -7.11
C LYS A 18 1.33 13.52 -6.78
N SER A 19 1.18 12.21 -7.00
CA SER A 19 -0.06 11.53 -6.64
C SER A 19 -0.23 11.43 -5.13
N LYS A 20 -1.30 12.02 -4.60
CA LYS A 20 -1.67 11.95 -3.18
C LYS A 20 -2.17 10.57 -2.73
N THR A 21 -2.57 9.72 -3.66
CA THR A 21 -3.15 8.41 -3.35
C THR A 21 -2.16 7.27 -3.50
N GLY A 22 -1.04 7.49 -4.22
CA GLY A 22 -0.12 6.42 -4.60
C GLY A 22 -0.72 5.35 -5.53
N ASN A 23 -1.98 5.53 -5.97
CA ASN A 23 -2.66 4.59 -6.85
C ASN A 23 -2.11 4.63 -8.27
N VAL A 24 -2.29 3.54 -9.00
CA VAL A 24 -1.96 3.48 -10.43
C VAL A 24 -2.71 4.57 -11.20
N PRO A 25 -2.04 5.30 -12.13
CA PRO A 25 -2.69 6.30 -12.99
C PRO A 25 -3.79 5.65 -13.83
N ILE A 26 -4.84 6.42 -14.20
CA ILE A 26 -5.98 5.92 -15.01
C ILE A 26 -5.50 5.33 -16.35
N ILE A 27 -4.48 5.91 -16.96
CA ILE A 27 -3.91 5.38 -18.20
C ILE A 27 -3.36 3.96 -18.02
N GLY A 28 -2.80 3.64 -16.85
CA GLY A 28 -2.35 2.30 -16.50
C GLY A 28 -3.51 1.30 -16.41
N ASP A 29 -4.70 1.75 -16.03
CA ASP A 29 -5.88 0.90 -15.90
C ASP A 29 -6.40 0.42 -17.28
N LEU A 30 -6.06 1.09 -18.38
CA LEU A 30 -6.40 0.71 -19.73
C LEU A 30 -5.43 -0.33 -20.35
N ILE A 31 -4.36 -0.68 -19.68
CA ILE A 31 -3.29 -1.54 -20.20
C ILE A 31 -3.47 -2.97 -19.67
N PRO A 32 -3.88 -3.95 -20.51
CA PRO A 32 -4.10 -5.33 -20.05
C PRO A 32 -2.85 -5.99 -19.46
N SER A 33 -1.67 -5.73 -20.02
CA SER A 33 -0.41 -6.31 -19.54
C SER A 33 -0.05 -5.85 -18.11
N ARG A 34 -0.49 -4.67 -17.69
CA ARG A 34 -0.34 -4.19 -16.30
C ARG A 34 -1.10 -5.09 -15.33
N TRP A 35 -2.37 -5.43 -15.63
CA TRP A 35 -3.20 -6.27 -14.78
C TRP A 35 -2.64 -7.70 -14.66
N SER A 36 -2.17 -8.25 -15.78
CA SER A 36 -1.53 -9.57 -15.82
C SER A 36 -0.24 -9.59 -15.01
N PHE A 37 0.62 -8.60 -15.23
CA PHE A 37 1.91 -8.53 -14.55
C PHE A 37 1.76 -8.34 -13.04
N GLU A 38 0.90 -7.43 -12.59
CA GLU A 38 0.60 -7.22 -11.17
C GLU A 38 0.06 -8.51 -10.53
N ALA A 39 -0.89 -9.19 -11.19
CA ALA A 39 -1.45 -10.44 -10.68
C ALA A 39 -0.39 -11.52 -10.50
N LEU A 40 0.48 -11.71 -11.50
CA LEU A 40 1.56 -12.70 -11.45
C LEU A 40 2.59 -12.36 -10.38
N ALA A 41 3.08 -11.12 -10.34
CA ALA A 41 4.10 -10.69 -9.38
C ALA A 41 3.60 -10.83 -7.93
N VAL A 42 2.42 -10.31 -7.65
CA VAL A 42 1.83 -10.37 -6.30
C VAL A 42 1.56 -11.82 -5.89
N THR A 43 0.97 -12.64 -6.77
CA THR A 43 0.65 -14.04 -6.43
C THR A 43 1.91 -14.89 -6.24
N SER A 44 2.93 -14.68 -7.10
CA SER A 44 4.21 -15.38 -6.96
C SER A 44 4.92 -15.04 -5.65
N PHE A 45 4.71 -13.82 -5.14
CA PHE A 45 5.23 -13.40 -3.85
C PHE A 45 4.37 -13.94 -2.69
N THR A 46 3.05 -13.69 -2.70
CA THR A 46 2.17 -13.94 -1.53
C THR A 46 1.71 -15.39 -1.38
N ASP A 47 1.58 -16.14 -2.49
CA ASP A 47 0.97 -17.47 -2.52
C ASP A 47 1.97 -18.61 -2.78
N ASN A 48 3.31 -18.36 -2.75
CA ASN A 48 4.30 -19.41 -2.80
C ASN A 48 4.24 -20.29 -1.53
N ARG A 49 4.95 -21.42 -1.52
CA ARG A 49 4.84 -22.42 -0.43
C ARG A 49 5.29 -21.88 0.94
N TYR A 50 6.25 -20.95 0.98
CA TYR A 50 6.72 -20.33 2.20
C TYR A 50 5.76 -19.21 2.62
N GLU A 51 5.56 -18.20 1.78
CA GLU A 51 4.79 -17.00 2.09
C GLU A 51 3.32 -17.30 2.41
N ARG A 52 2.70 -18.29 1.77
CA ARG A 52 1.32 -18.68 2.08
C ARG A 52 1.06 -18.94 3.56
N MET A 53 2.07 -19.36 4.30
CA MET A 53 1.96 -19.62 5.73
C MET A 53 2.20 -18.37 6.57
N PHE A 54 3.12 -17.50 6.16
CA PHE A 54 3.60 -16.38 6.95
C PHE A 54 3.02 -15.03 6.50
N PHE A 55 2.69 -14.88 5.22
CA PHE A 55 2.32 -13.60 4.60
C PHE A 55 1.27 -12.80 5.39
N HIS A 56 0.24 -13.45 5.91
CA HIS A 56 -0.80 -12.76 6.68
C HIS A 56 -0.22 -12.09 7.93
N LEU A 57 0.64 -12.80 8.66
CA LEU A 57 1.26 -12.31 9.87
C LEU A 57 2.33 -11.27 9.57
N ASP A 58 3.12 -11.47 8.52
CA ASP A 58 4.10 -10.51 8.04
C ASP A 58 3.44 -9.23 7.57
N LYS A 59 2.27 -9.33 6.90
CA LYS A 59 1.43 -8.18 6.53
C LYS A 59 0.97 -7.41 7.78
N GLU A 60 0.38 -8.10 8.78
CA GLU A 60 -0.07 -7.48 10.04
C GLU A 60 1.09 -6.76 10.75
N LYS A 61 2.26 -7.41 10.83
CA LYS A 61 3.47 -6.86 11.42
C LYS A 61 3.98 -5.63 10.65
N TYR A 62 4.15 -5.75 9.33
CA TYR A 62 4.65 -4.67 8.50
C TYR A 62 3.73 -3.45 8.53
N GLU A 63 2.44 -3.66 8.36
CA GLU A 63 1.45 -2.59 8.35
C GLU A 63 1.43 -1.84 9.68
N THR A 64 1.44 -2.57 10.81
CA THR A 64 1.50 -1.96 12.14
C THR A 64 2.80 -1.18 12.36
N GLN A 65 3.95 -1.72 11.92
CA GLN A 65 5.23 -1.01 11.99
C GLN A 65 5.23 0.23 11.11
N PHE A 66 4.66 0.15 9.89
CA PHE A 66 4.54 1.30 8.99
C PHE A 66 3.74 2.44 9.63
N TYR A 67 2.61 2.12 10.27
CA TYR A 67 1.82 3.15 10.97
C TYR A 67 2.54 3.72 12.19
N ASN A 68 3.35 2.92 12.89
CA ASN A 68 4.10 3.37 14.07
C ASN A 68 5.33 4.21 13.70
N VAL A 69 6.30 3.59 13.04
CA VAL A 69 7.62 4.22 12.81
C VAL A 69 7.70 5.05 11.52
N GLY A 70 6.70 4.94 10.64
CA GLY A 70 6.57 5.77 9.46
C GLY A 70 5.56 6.88 9.67
N TYR A 71 4.30 6.51 9.71
CA TYR A 71 3.19 7.45 9.65
C TYR A 71 3.07 8.33 10.89
N LEU A 72 3.01 7.71 12.07
CA LEU A 72 2.90 8.44 13.35
C LEU A 72 4.15 9.26 13.62
N TYR A 73 5.34 8.70 13.32
CA TYR A 73 6.59 9.42 13.47
C TYR A 73 6.65 10.69 12.62
N GLU A 74 6.17 10.64 11.37
CA GLU A 74 6.10 11.83 10.51
C GLU A 74 5.17 12.89 11.12
N ILE A 75 3.99 12.51 11.63
CA ILE A 75 3.07 13.44 12.29
C ILE A 75 3.70 14.06 13.56
N GLN A 76 4.40 13.24 14.35
CA GLN A 76 5.13 13.73 15.55
C GLN A 76 6.25 14.71 15.18
N SER A 77 6.99 14.44 14.10
CA SER A 77 8.03 15.32 13.58
C SER A 77 7.47 16.68 13.18
N GLN A 78 6.30 16.73 12.54
CA GLN A 78 5.62 17.97 12.19
C GLN A 78 5.21 18.77 13.47
N LEU A 79 4.72 18.07 14.51
CA LEU A 79 4.36 18.69 15.77
C LEU A 79 5.57 19.25 16.53
N GLU A 80 6.70 18.54 16.52
CA GLU A 80 7.95 19.03 17.13
C GLU A 80 8.49 20.26 16.40
N THR A 81 8.43 20.27 15.07
CA THR A 81 8.83 21.42 14.25
C THR A 81 8.01 22.66 14.62
N LEU A 82 6.70 22.54 14.74
CA LEU A 82 5.80 23.62 15.20
C LEU A 82 6.20 24.17 16.56
N LYS A 83 6.51 23.28 17.52
CA LYS A 83 6.96 23.68 18.85
C LYS A 83 8.27 24.46 18.82
N ASP A 84 9.20 24.03 17.98
CA ASP A 84 10.49 24.69 17.85
C ASP A 84 10.41 26.05 17.14
N GLU A 85 9.53 26.20 16.15
CA GLU A 85 9.22 27.48 15.50
C GLU A 85 8.62 28.47 16.52
N GLN A 86 7.65 27.99 17.31
CA GLN A 86 7.01 28.79 18.36
C GLN A 86 8.02 29.26 19.44
N LYS A 87 8.92 28.39 19.88
CA LYS A 87 9.96 28.74 20.87
C LYS A 87 10.97 29.78 20.32
N LYS A 88 11.27 29.73 19.02
CA LYS A 88 12.22 30.65 18.37
C LYS A 88 11.58 31.97 17.94
N GLY A 89 10.28 32.18 18.22
CA GLY A 89 9.54 33.37 17.81
C GLY A 89 9.46 33.56 16.28
N LYS A 90 9.58 32.47 15.53
CA LYS A 90 9.40 32.47 14.07
C LYS A 90 7.92 32.43 13.72
N ASP A 91 7.59 32.93 12.53
CA ASP A 91 6.25 32.75 11.99
C ASP A 91 5.95 31.26 11.84
N ILE A 92 4.85 30.83 12.46
CA ILE A 92 4.40 29.43 12.43
C ILE A 92 3.95 29.12 11.01
N ASN A 93 4.60 28.13 10.39
CA ASN A 93 4.16 27.65 9.08
C ASN A 93 2.85 26.84 9.23
N PRO A 94 1.71 27.31 8.68
CA PRO A 94 0.42 26.65 8.83
C PRO A 94 0.39 25.24 8.21
N ASN A 95 1.28 24.94 7.28
CA ASN A 95 1.31 23.64 6.60
C ASN A 95 1.59 22.48 7.58
N HIS A 96 2.44 22.69 8.61
CA HIS A 96 2.72 21.64 9.59
C HIS A 96 1.45 21.20 10.34
N MET A 97 0.64 22.16 10.78
CA MET A 97 -0.63 21.85 11.45
C MET A 97 -1.62 21.17 10.50
N GLN A 98 -1.63 21.59 9.23
CA GLN A 98 -2.48 20.98 8.22
C GLN A 98 -2.11 19.52 7.92
N VAL A 99 -0.81 19.18 7.86
CA VAL A 99 -0.33 17.80 7.77
C VAL A 99 -0.84 16.97 8.94
N ILE A 100 -0.75 17.50 10.17
CA ILE A 100 -1.25 16.81 11.37
C ILE A 100 -2.75 16.55 11.26
N HIS A 101 -3.56 17.59 11.00
CA HIS A 101 -5.02 17.46 10.89
C HIS A 101 -5.48 16.52 9.80
N THR A 102 -4.78 16.52 8.65
CA THR A 102 -5.12 15.65 7.51
C THR A 102 -4.82 14.18 7.81
N ASN A 103 -3.74 13.90 8.52
CA ASN A 103 -3.24 12.53 8.64
C ASN A 103 -3.53 11.88 10.01
N LEU A 104 -3.72 12.63 11.07
CA LEU A 104 -4.04 12.09 12.40
C LEU A 104 -5.30 11.20 12.41
N PRO A 105 -6.42 11.56 11.73
CA PRO A 105 -7.60 10.72 11.66
C PRO A 105 -7.33 9.32 11.08
N ILE A 106 -6.38 9.20 10.15
CA ILE A 106 -6.01 7.93 9.50
C ILE A 106 -5.36 6.98 10.53
N VAL A 107 -4.43 7.51 11.34
CA VAL A 107 -3.80 6.73 12.42
C VAL A 107 -4.83 6.37 13.49
N THR A 108 -5.70 7.32 13.83
CA THR A 108 -6.77 7.14 14.81
C THR A 108 -7.70 5.99 14.43
N GLU A 109 -8.16 5.99 13.17
CA GLU A 109 -9.00 4.93 12.61
C GLU A 109 -8.28 3.58 12.63
N TYR A 110 -7.03 3.53 12.19
CA TYR A 110 -6.23 2.32 12.20
C TYR A 110 -6.03 1.77 13.62
N CYS A 111 -5.80 2.64 14.61
CA CYS A 111 -5.70 2.26 16.02
C CYS A 111 -7.04 1.84 16.63
N GLY A 112 -8.17 2.20 16.04
CA GLY A 112 -9.50 2.03 16.63
C GLY A 112 -9.74 2.97 17.81
N MET A 113 -9.08 4.12 17.82
CA MET A 113 -9.26 5.17 18.82
C MET A 113 -10.46 6.07 18.46
N LYS A 114 -11.00 6.77 19.45
CA LYS A 114 -11.97 7.83 19.18
C LYS A 114 -11.28 8.98 18.46
N PRO A 115 -11.95 9.67 17.50
CA PRO A 115 -11.40 10.84 16.87
C PRO A 115 -10.92 11.89 17.88
N TYR A 116 -9.78 12.52 17.58
CA TYR A 116 -9.25 13.58 18.42
C TYR A 116 -10.23 14.76 18.50
N GLN A 117 -10.59 15.17 19.71
CA GLN A 117 -11.51 16.27 19.99
C GLN A 117 -10.88 17.33 20.92
N GLY A 118 -9.56 17.23 21.16
CA GLY A 118 -8.84 18.18 21.98
C GLY A 118 -8.55 19.50 21.26
N ASP A 119 -7.92 20.42 22.00
CA ASP A 119 -7.40 21.67 21.46
C ASP A 119 -6.14 21.43 20.61
N SER A 120 -5.74 22.42 19.80
CA SER A 120 -4.53 22.32 18.98
C SER A 120 -3.23 22.59 19.79
N SER A 121 -3.27 22.39 21.12
CA SER A 121 -2.08 22.55 21.95
C SER A 121 -1.10 21.39 21.73
N TYR A 122 0.19 21.71 21.82
CA TYR A 122 1.24 20.71 21.69
C TYR A 122 1.06 19.53 22.66
N THR A 123 0.78 19.83 23.93
CA THR A 123 0.70 18.81 24.99
C THR A 123 -0.45 17.85 24.73
N SER A 124 -1.62 18.37 24.39
CA SER A 124 -2.83 17.57 24.13
C SER A 124 -2.65 16.65 22.91
N LEU A 125 -2.12 17.19 21.81
CA LEU A 125 -1.81 16.40 20.61
C LEU A 125 -0.71 15.35 20.87
N TYR A 126 0.34 15.72 21.59
CA TYR A 126 1.44 14.83 21.93
C TYR A 126 0.98 13.63 22.78
N ASP A 127 0.18 13.90 23.83
CA ASP A 127 -0.34 12.85 24.70
C ASP A 127 -1.27 11.90 23.93
N TYR A 128 -2.11 12.43 23.05
CA TYR A 128 -2.95 11.61 22.18
C TYR A 128 -2.14 10.73 21.22
N MET A 129 -1.10 11.27 20.59
CA MET A 129 -0.20 10.49 19.73
C MET A 129 0.58 9.44 20.49
N LYS A 130 0.96 9.71 21.74
CA LYS A 130 1.60 8.70 22.62
C LYS A 130 0.68 7.53 22.93
N GLU A 131 -0.61 7.78 23.08
CA GLU A 131 -1.59 6.69 23.24
C GLU A 131 -1.67 5.82 21.99
N ALA A 132 -1.71 6.45 20.80
CA ALA A 132 -1.65 5.72 19.52
C ALA A 132 -0.36 4.88 19.40
N GLU A 133 0.79 5.45 19.76
CA GLU A 133 2.09 4.75 19.76
C GLU A 133 2.08 3.50 20.65
N LYS A 134 1.49 3.59 21.86
CA LYS A 134 1.36 2.43 22.77
C LYS A 134 0.50 1.32 22.14
N ILE A 135 -0.60 1.68 21.49
CA ILE A 135 -1.48 0.71 20.81
C ILE A 135 -0.73 0.03 19.66
N LEU A 136 -0.07 0.83 18.80
CA LEU A 136 0.69 0.32 17.67
C LEU A 136 1.86 -0.57 18.11
N SER A 137 2.63 -0.15 19.10
CA SER A 137 3.73 -0.94 19.65
C SER A 137 3.25 -2.27 20.25
N LYS A 138 2.10 -2.25 20.96
CA LYS A 138 1.49 -3.48 21.48
C LYS A 138 1.07 -4.42 20.36
N ARG A 139 0.41 -3.91 19.30
CA ARG A 139 0.00 -4.72 18.13
C ARG A 139 1.21 -5.29 17.39
N SER A 140 2.25 -4.48 17.16
CA SER A 140 3.49 -4.91 16.52
C SER A 140 4.17 -6.05 17.30
N ASN A 141 4.26 -5.92 18.62
CA ASN A 141 4.80 -6.97 19.47
C ASN A 141 3.95 -8.25 19.41
N GLN A 142 2.63 -8.13 19.43
CA GLN A 142 1.72 -9.28 19.28
C GLN A 142 1.87 -9.97 17.93
N ALA A 143 1.98 -9.20 16.84
CA ALA A 143 2.22 -9.75 15.51
C ALA A 143 3.57 -10.48 15.43
N THR A 144 4.63 -9.93 16.02
CA THR A 144 5.95 -10.58 16.11
C THR A 144 5.86 -11.90 16.88
N LEU A 145 5.20 -11.91 18.04
CA LEU A 145 5.03 -13.14 18.82
C LEU A 145 4.25 -14.22 18.07
N LYS A 146 3.25 -13.85 17.25
CA LYS A 146 2.53 -14.80 16.40
C LYS A 146 3.43 -15.41 15.32
N VAL A 147 4.28 -14.59 14.66
CA VAL A 147 5.28 -15.06 13.68
C VAL A 147 6.26 -16.03 14.35
N ASP A 148 6.77 -15.68 15.52
CA ASP A 148 7.73 -16.50 16.27
C ASP A 148 7.10 -17.82 16.72
N ALA A 149 5.86 -17.80 17.19
CA ALA A 149 5.10 -18.99 17.57
C ALA A 149 4.90 -19.92 16.37
N LEU A 150 4.44 -19.39 15.23
CA LEU A 150 4.26 -20.17 14.01
C LEU A 150 5.59 -20.77 13.51
N THR A 151 6.65 -19.99 13.54
CA THR A 151 8.01 -20.44 13.20
C THR A 151 8.47 -21.58 14.12
N SER A 152 8.28 -21.42 15.43
CA SER A 152 8.66 -22.42 16.41
C SER A 152 7.85 -23.72 16.26
N ASP A 153 6.56 -23.61 16.02
CA ASP A 153 5.69 -24.76 15.76
C ASP A 153 6.06 -25.50 14.49
N PHE A 154 6.41 -24.77 13.43
CA PHE A 154 6.89 -25.36 12.18
C PHE A 154 8.21 -26.11 12.41
N ILE A 155 9.17 -25.48 13.10
CA ILE A 155 10.48 -26.08 13.40
C ILE A 155 10.30 -27.34 14.26
N ARG A 156 9.41 -27.30 15.27
CA ARG A 156 9.14 -28.46 16.14
C ARG A 156 8.56 -29.63 15.34
N LYS A 157 7.72 -29.35 14.34
CA LYS A 157 7.03 -30.38 13.57
C LYS A 157 7.83 -30.94 12.41
N TYR A 158 8.59 -30.09 11.72
CA TYR A 158 9.24 -30.46 10.46
C TYR A 158 10.77 -30.29 10.47
N GLY A 159 11.32 -29.70 11.54
CA GLY A 159 12.75 -29.42 11.65
C GLY A 159 13.18 -28.07 11.06
N LYS A 160 14.28 -27.54 11.58
CA LYS A 160 14.82 -26.24 11.18
C LYS A 160 15.32 -26.24 9.73
N GLU A 161 15.99 -27.31 9.31
CA GLU A 161 16.54 -27.45 7.95
C GLU A 161 15.42 -27.39 6.91
N THR A 162 14.29 -28.07 7.16
CA THR A 162 13.11 -28.04 6.29
C THR A 162 12.57 -26.61 6.11
N LEU A 163 12.54 -25.80 7.16
CA LEU A 163 12.12 -24.40 7.06
C LEU A 163 13.11 -23.57 6.24
N LEU A 164 14.39 -23.76 6.44
CA LEU A 164 15.44 -23.05 5.69
C LEU A 164 15.40 -23.41 4.20
N ASP A 165 15.26 -24.70 3.89
CA ASP A 165 15.13 -25.18 2.50
C ASP A 165 13.86 -24.61 1.86
N LEU A 166 12.73 -24.66 2.55
CA LEU A 166 11.47 -24.12 2.08
C LEU A 166 11.59 -22.61 1.78
N LYS A 167 12.25 -21.86 2.67
CA LYS A 167 12.50 -20.43 2.46
C LYS A 167 13.42 -20.21 1.26
N ARG A 168 14.55 -20.90 1.19
CA ARG A 168 15.53 -20.78 0.10
C ARG A 168 14.92 -21.09 -1.27
N ASP A 169 14.12 -22.14 -1.37
CA ASP A 169 13.54 -22.61 -2.63
C ASP A 169 12.38 -21.72 -3.13
N ASN A 170 11.78 -20.93 -2.25
CA ASN A 170 10.65 -20.06 -2.59
C ASN A 170 10.99 -18.55 -2.50
N PHE A 171 12.18 -18.20 -1.98
CA PHE A 171 12.59 -16.81 -1.85
C PHE A 171 13.18 -16.28 -3.14
N ASN A 172 12.66 -15.14 -3.60
CA ASN A 172 13.17 -14.44 -4.76
C ASN A 172 13.40 -12.96 -4.40
N LEU A 173 14.68 -12.63 -4.14
CA LEU A 173 15.08 -11.28 -3.73
C LEU A 173 14.66 -10.19 -4.73
N LYS A 174 14.75 -10.47 -6.03
CA LYS A 174 14.34 -9.48 -7.05
C LYS A 174 12.84 -9.26 -7.05
N LEU A 175 12.06 -10.33 -6.88
CA LEU A 175 10.61 -10.22 -6.80
C LEU A 175 10.19 -9.46 -5.54
N GLU A 176 10.83 -9.76 -4.39
CA GLU A 176 10.60 -9.00 -3.15
C GLU A 176 10.92 -7.53 -3.34
N ASP A 177 12.07 -7.19 -3.93
CA ASP A 177 12.45 -5.81 -4.22
C ASP A 177 11.38 -5.09 -5.08
N PHE A 178 10.84 -5.74 -6.09
CA PHE A 178 9.76 -5.18 -6.91
C PHE A 178 8.47 -4.94 -6.11
N VAL A 179 7.99 -5.92 -5.35
CA VAL A 179 6.68 -5.83 -4.71
C VAL A 179 6.70 -5.09 -3.37
N VAL A 180 7.87 -5.02 -2.71
CA VAL A 180 8.03 -4.32 -1.43
C VAL A 180 8.60 -2.93 -1.62
N SER A 181 9.76 -2.78 -2.26
CA SER A 181 10.37 -1.46 -2.42
C SER A 181 9.73 -0.65 -3.55
N GLY A 182 9.21 -1.31 -4.59
CA GLY A 182 8.69 -0.64 -5.77
C GLY A 182 9.71 0.27 -6.45
N GLY A 183 11.03 0.05 -6.19
CA GLY A 183 12.12 0.91 -6.65
C GLY A 183 12.36 2.16 -5.79
N HIS A 184 11.59 2.37 -4.72
CA HIS A 184 11.74 3.54 -3.84
C HIS A 184 12.64 3.27 -2.64
N ARG A 185 13.45 4.30 -2.28
CA ARG A 185 14.32 4.27 -1.09
C ARG A 185 13.67 4.90 0.14
N ARG A 186 12.61 5.70 -0.06
CA ARG A 186 11.91 6.38 1.03
C ARG A 186 10.68 5.58 1.44
N LEU A 187 10.42 5.52 2.73
CA LEU A 187 9.25 4.84 3.29
C LEU A 187 7.94 5.54 2.89
N LEU A 188 7.96 6.87 2.93
CA LEU A 188 6.83 7.73 2.64
C LEU A 188 7.29 9.09 2.11
N ASP A 189 6.38 9.84 1.50
CA ASP A 189 6.52 11.25 1.14
C ASP A 189 5.32 12.04 1.67
N VAL A 190 5.52 13.34 1.93
CA VAL A 190 4.41 14.28 2.21
C VAL A 190 4.13 15.07 0.94
N ILE A 191 2.93 14.98 0.40
CA ILE A 191 2.49 15.64 -0.83
C ILE A 191 1.21 16.40 -0.55
N ASP A 192 1.27 17.74 -0.65
CA ASP A 192 0.14 18.62 -0.37
C ASP A 192 -0.62 18.18 0.91
N ASP A 193 0.10 18.14 2.02
CA ASP A 193 -0.36 17.80 3.37
C ASP A 193 -0.83 16.36 3.59
N VAL A 194 -0.70 15.48 2.59
CA VAL A 194 -1.04 14.05 2.70
C VAL A 194 0.22 13.20 2.78
N ILE A 195 0.29 12.31 3.78
CA ILE A 195 1.34 11.30 3.88
C ILE A 195 1.03 10.15 2.92
N VAL A 196 1.90 9.94 1.94
CA VAL A 196 1.74 8.91 0.89
C VAL A 196 2.79 7.82 1.08
N PRO A 197 2.39 6.55 1.29
CA PRO A 197 3.31 5.43 1.31
C PRO A 197 4.04 5.27 -0.01
N ARG A 198 5.35 4.98 0.04
CA ARG A 198 6.18 4.72 -1.15
C ARG A 198 6.68 3.29 -1.21
N THR A 199 6.77 2.63 -0.07
CA THR A 199 7.23 1.23 0.02
C THR A 199 6.17 0.36 0.67
N GLY A 200 6.29 -0.94 0.50
CA GLY A 200 5.42 -1.94 1.11
C GLY A 200 4.02 -2.07 0.54
N PRO A 201 3.72 -1.72 -0.74
CA PRO A 201 2.34 -1.78 -1.23
C PRO A 201 1.71 -3.18 -1.12
N VAL A 202 2.51 -4.23 -1.16
CA VAL A 202 2.03 -5.62 -0.99
C VAL A 202 1.55 -5.91 0.42
N TYR A 203 2.13 -5.24 1.43
CA TYR A 203 1.80 -5.42 2.84
C TYR A 203 0.78 -4.39 3.36
N LEU A 204 0.59 -3.26 2.66
CA LEU A 204 -0.33 -2.22 3.09
C LEU A 204 -1.74 -2.44 2.51
N SER A 205 -2.75 -2.28 3.34
CA SER A 205 -4.14 -2.32 2.90
C SER A 205 -4.49 -1.04 2.13
N PRO A 206 -5.10 -1.14 0.94
CA PRO A 206 -5.51 0.02 0.16
C PRO A 206 -6.53 0.86 0.93
N ARG A 207 -6.41 2.18 0.87
CA ARG A 207 -7.40 3.09 1.46
C ARG A 207 -8.60 3.36 0.55
N ASN A 208 -8.45 3.10 -0.74
CA ASN A 208 -9.49 3.35 -1.72
C ASN A 208 -10.50 2.20 -1.76
N GLN A 209 -11.80 2.52 -1.64
CA GLN A 209 -12.89 1.54 -1.57
C GLN A 209 -13.60 1.29 -2.92
N ILE A 210 -13.04 1.78 -4.02
CA ILE A 210 -13.60 1.59 -5.38
C ILE A 210 -12.72 0.70 -6.28
N GLY A 211 -11.94 -0.20 -5.67
CA GLY A 211 -11.09 -1.16 -6.39
C GLY A 211 -9.75 -0.61 -6.88
N ARG A 212 -9.46 0.69 -6.70
CA ARG A 212 -8.15 1.27 -7.05
C ARG A 212 -7.17 1.11 -5.89
N ALA A 213 -5.96 0.74 -6.20
CA ALA A 213 -4.92 0.52 -5.20
C ALA A 213 -3.54 0.88 -5.75
N PRO A 214 -2.53 1.05 -4.89
CA PRO A 214 -1.14 1.10 -5.32
C PRO A 214 -0.76 -0.15 -6.13
N PHE A 215 0.19 0.02 -7.03
CA PHE A 215 0.73 -1.10 -7.80
C PHE A 215 1.37 -2.11 -6.85
N TYR A 216 1.20 -3.39 -7.09
CA TYR A 216 1.59 -4.51 -6.23
C TYR A 216 0.81 -4.67 -4.92
N SER A 217 -0.27 -3.96 -4.69
CA SER A 217 -1.13 -4.24 -3.53
C SER A 217 -1.63 -5.69 -3.54
N SER A 218 -1.61 -6.37 -2.39
CA SER A 218 -2.05 -7.78 -2.28
C SER A 218 -3.55 -7.95 -2.42
N GLU A 219 -4.31 -6.88 -2.21
CA GLU A 219 -5.77 -6.88 -2.29
C GLU A 219 -6.31 -5.58 -2.89
N LYS A 220 -7.54 -5.64 -3.38
CA LYS A 220 -8.34 -4.50 -3.82
C LYS A 220 -9.61 -4.45 -2.98
N ILE A 221 -10.06 -3.25 -2.61
CA ILE A 221 -11.24 -3.06 -1.75
C ILE A 221 -12.37 -2.46 -2.58
N ILE A 222 -13.54 -3.12 -2.55
CA ILE A 222 -14.79 -2.61 -3.15
C ILE A 222 -15.85 -2.55 -2.06
N GLY A 223 -16.12 -1.37 -1.55
CA GLY A 223 -17.00 -1.20 -0.39
C GLY A 223 -16.49 -2.04 0.79
N PRO A 224 -17.30 -2.96 1.35
CA PRO A 224 -16.88 -3.80 2.46
C PRO A 224 -16.06 -5.05 2.05
N TYR A 225 -15.86 -5.29 0.74
CA TYR A 225 -15.25 -6.53 0.26
C TYR A 225 -13.75 -6.36 -0.02
N HIS A 226 -12.95 -7.23 0.60
CA HIS A 226 -11.53 -7.39 0.34
C HIS A 226 -11.32 -8.52 -0.68
N ILE A 227 -10.81 -8.17 -1.86
CA ILE A 227 -10.65 -9.11 -2.97
C ILE A 227 -9.15 -9.26 -3.27
N LYS A 228 -8.64 -10.49 -3.23
CA LYS A 228 -7.24 -10.76 -3.63
C LYS A 228 -6.96 -10.21 -5.02
N THR A 229 -5.81 -9.58 -5.19
CA THR A 229 -5.40 -8.94 -6.45
C THR A 229 -5.49 -9.89 -7.65
N LEU A 230 -5.11 -11.16 -7.51
CA LEU A 230 -5.26 -12.14 -8.59
C LEU A 230 -6.71 -12.23 -9.09
N ARG A 231 -7.67 -12.42 -8.20
CA ARG A 231 -9.09 -12.59 -8.57
C ARG A 231 -9.66 -11.31 -9.19
N TYR A 232 -9.32 -10.18 -8.60
CA TYR A 232 -9.75 -8.88 -9.11
C TYR A 232 -9.20 -8.61 -10.52
N ASN A 233 -7.90 -8.77 -10.71
CA ASN A 233 -7.24 -8.51 -12.00
C ASN A 233 -7.71 -9.49 -13.09
N MET A 234 -7.95 -10.76 -12.75
CA MET A 234 -8.54 -11.72 -13.68
C MET A 234 -9.94 -11.31 -14.13
N ALA A 235 -10.78 -10.83 -13.20
CA ALA A 235 -12.12 -10.32 -13.55
C ALA A 235 -12.05 -9.09 -14.47
N VAL A 236 -11.10 -8.17 -14.22
CA VAL A 236 -10.90 -7.00 -15.08
C VAL A 236 -10.44 -7.41 -16.48
N LEU A 237 -9.48 -8.33 -16.58
CA LEU A 237 -9.00 -8.83 -17.89
C LEU A 237 -10.11 -9.53 -18.67
N LEU A 238 -10.94 -10.31 -17.99
CA LEU A 238 -12.08 -10.97 -18.62
C LEU A 238 -13.12 -9.94 -19.13
N LEU A 239 -13.40 -8.90 -18.32
CA LEU A 239 -14.27 -7.80 -18.72
C LEU A 239 -13.70 -7.04 -19.93
N MET A 240 -12.40 -6.72 -19.93
CA MET A 240 -11.75 -6.09 -21.08
C MET A 240 -11.86 -6.95 -22.34
N SER A 241 -11.66 -8.27 -22.24
CA SER A 241 -11.81 -9.20 -23.36
C SER A 241 -13.22 -9.21 -23.91
N ILE A 242 -14.23 -9.25 -23.04
CA ILE A 242 -15.65 -9.19 -23.44
C ILE A 242 -15.96 -7.86 -24.17
N ILE A 243 -15.51 -6.74 -23.63
CA ILE A 243 -15.73 -5.42 -24.24
C ILE A 243 -15.12 -5.38 -25.64
N VAL A 244 -13.86 -5.81 -25.81
CA VAL A 244 -13.20 -5.84 -27.12
C VAL A 244 -13.94 -6.76 -28.08
N THR A 245 -14.39 -7.94 -27.65
CA THR A 245 -15.16 -8.87 -28.48
C THR A 245 -16.48 -8.24 -28.94
N ILE A 246 -17.23 -7.57 -28.06
CA ILE A 246 -18.47 -6.87 -28.42
C ILE A 246 -18.19 -5.76 -29.44
N LEU A 247 -17.14 -4.96 -29.23
CA LEU A 247 -16.77 -3.89 -30.16
C LEU A 247 -16.42 -4.43 -31.55
N LEU A 248 -15.75 -5.57 -31.65
CA LEU A 248 -15.42 -6.23 -32.90
C LEU A 248 -16.68 -6.79 -33.58
N LEU A 249 -17.54 -7.48 -32.85
CA LEU A 249 -18.79 -8.05 -33.39
C LEU A 249 -19.76 -7.00 -33.89
N THR A 250 -19.81 -5.81 -33.26
CA THR A 250 -20.70 -4.71 -33.67
C THR A 250 -20.12 -3.86 -34.78
N ASP A 251 -18.90 -4.15 -35.27
CA ASP A 251 -18.17 -3.33 -36.27
C ASP A 251 -18.17 -1.82 -35.92
N CYS A 252 -18.17 -1.52 -34.63
CA CYS A 252 -18.23 -0.15 -34.14
C CYS A 252 -17.07 0.72 -34.68
N PRO A 253 -15.80 0.24 -34.71
CA PRO A 253 -14.69 0.99 -35.28
C PRO A 253 -14.85 1.27 -36.80
N GLY A 254 -15.27 0.27 -37.54
CA GLY A 254 -15.46 0.41 -38.99
C GLY A 254 -16.60 1.37 -39.37
N ARG A 255 -17.68 1.39 -38.59
CA ARG A 255 -18.77 2.36 -38.78
C ARG A 255 -18.35 3.78 -38.44
N TYR A 256 -17.52 3.99 -37.43
CA TYR A 256 -17.03 5.32 -37.07
C TYR A 256 -16.10 5.90 -38.13
N ILE A 257 -15.14 5.10 -38.64
CA ILE A 257 -14.20 5.52 -39.68
C ILE A 257 -14.95 5.87 -40.98
N ARG A 258 -15.94 5.07 -41.37
CA ARG A 258 -16.78 5.35 -42.57
C ARG A 258 -17.59 6.63 -42.46
N LYS A 259 -18.01 7.01 -41.24
CA LYS A 259 -18.72 8.31 -41.01
C LYS A 259 -17.82 9.54 -41.07
N GLN A 260 -16.52 9.40 -40.87
CA GLN A 260 -15.58 10.53 -40.99
C GLN A 260 -15.08 10.75 -42.43
N GLN A 261 -15.34 9.80 -43.34
CA GLN A 261 -14.96 9.88 -44.76
C GLN A 261 -16.10 10.36 -45.65
N GLN A 262 -17.29 10.61 -45.12
CA GLN A 262 -18.43 11.25 -45.75
C GLN A 262 -18.59 12.71 -45.26
#